data_b548ffc183df3813c56237e093019c7c
#
_entry.id   b548ffc183df3813c56237e093019c7c
#
_cell.length_a   1.000
_cell.length_b   1.000
_cell.length_c   1.000
_cell.angle_alpha   90.00
_cell.angle_beta   90.00
_cell.angle_gamma   90.00
#
_symmetry.space_group_name_H-M   'P 1'
#
loop_
_entity.id
_entity.type
_entity.pdbx_description
1 polymer ?
#
loop_
_entity_poly.entity_id
_entity_poly.type
_entity_poly.pdbx_seq_one_letter_code
_entity_poly.pdbx_strand_id
1 'polypeptide(L)'
;AQRGHRVTLYEKEDRLGGQILLAAAPPGKEEFAKIVDSMKARMSLSGVDVKLNVELKPALVKENKPDVLVVASGARPTALQVQGVESSHVVDAWDVLSEKVWEFGRNVVVVGGNATGCETALFIASMGAPDAETFTFLQFHEAEAPDVAASLLHDKGRSVILIEMAPRLANNVGRTARWSLIKTLKLLGVHMRPGVKLLEIKAGSVIVETAGGEESIPADTVVMAVGAASINRFSDADIGDGIRVITVGDAKAPRKITEAVREGFEEALRV
;
A
#
# COMPACT_ATOMS: atom_id res chain seq x y z
N ALA A 1 -21.59 -16.21 9.52
CA ALA A 1 -22.10 -16.28 10.88
C ALA A 1 -23.56 -15.83 10.96
N GLN A 2 -23.95 -14.65 10.46
CA GLN A 2 -25.36 -14.14 10.53
C GLN A 2 -26.40 -15.06 9.84
N ARG A 3 -25.97 -15.95 8.96
CA ARG A 3 -26.81 -16.96 8.29
C ARG A 3 -26.81 -18.33 9.00
N GLY A 4 -26.24 -18.41 10.20
CA GLY A 4 -26.19 -19.64 10.99
C GLY A 4 -24.94 -20.51 10.78
N HIS A 5 -23.98 -20.08 9.96
CA HIS A 5 -22.71 -20.81 9.78
C HIS A 5 -21.80 -20.61 10.98
N ARG A 6 -21.08 -21.65 11.39
CA ARG A 6 -19.96 -21.55 12.34
C ARG A 6 -18.72 -21.08 11.57
N VAL A 7 -18.25 -19.86 11.85
CA VAL A 7 -17.15 -19.23 11.13
C VAL A 7 -15.96 -19.04 12.05
N THR A 8 -14.80 -19.51 11.62
CA THR A 8 -13.50 -19.20 12.21
C THR A 8 -12.68 -18.40 11.22
N LEU A 9 -12.17 -17.24 11.65
CA LEU A 9 -11.28 -16.38 10.87
C LEU A 9 -9.87 -16.52 11.42
N TYR A 10 -8.92 -16.84 10.52
CA TYR A 10 -7.50 -16.89 10.82
C TYR A 10 -6.78 -15.69 10.23
N GLU A 11 -6.03 -14.97 11.05
CA GLU A 11 -5.19 -13.85 10.64
C GLU A 11 -3.76 -14.07 11.16
N LYS A 12 -2.78 -14.01 10.26
CA LYS A 12 -1.37 -14.22 10.60
C LYS A 12 -0.76 -13.07 11.41
N GLU A 13 -1.30 -11.87 11.26
CA GLU A 13 -0.85 -10.68 11.98
C GLU A 13 -1.54 -10.61 13.36
N ASP A 14 -1.05 -9.71 14.20
CA ASP A 14 -1.60 -9.44 15.54
C ASP A 14 -2.92 -8.64 15.50
N ARG A 15 -3.32 -8.17 14.32
CA ARG A 15 -4.50 -7.31 14.10
C ARG A 15 -5.18 -7.57 12.77
N LEU A 16 -6.49 -7.30 12.73
CA LEU A 16 -7.28 -7.32 11.51
C LEU A 16 -7.12 -6.02 10.73
N GLY A 17 -7.29 -6.07 9.41
CA GLY A 17 -7.35 -4.92 8.52
C GLY A 17 -6.48 -5.04 7.28
N GLY A 18 -5.36 -5.76 7.38
CA GLY A 18 -4.48 -6.04 6.24
C GLY A 18 -4.14 -4.78 5.44
N GLN A 19 -4.28 -4.85 4.12
CA GLN A 19 -3.90 -3.77 3.20
C GLN A 19 -4.75 -2.49 3.33
N ILE A 20 -5.93 -2.53 3.96
CA ILE A 20 -6.73 -1.31 4.20
C ILE A 20 -5.96 -0.36 5.14
N LEU A 21 -5.20 -0.89 6.09
CA LEU A 21 -4.37 -0.09 6.99
C LEU A 21 -3.25 0.62 6.22
N LEU A 22 -2.65 -0.04 5.21
CA LEU A 22 -1.67 0.60 4.33
C LEU A 22 -2.31 1.73 3.50
N ALA A 23 -3.55 1.51 3.03
CA ALA A 23 -4.28 2.54 2.28
C ALA A 23 -4.71 3.72 3.15
N ALA A 24 -4.77 3.56 4.48
CA ALA A 24 -5.09 4.61 5.44
C ALA A 24 -3.88 5.47 5.85
N ALA A 25 -2.64 4.99 5.62
CA ALA A 25 -1.42 5.66 6.07
C ALA A 25 -1.14 7.02 5.39
N PRO A 26 -1.37 7.20 4.06
CA PRO A 26 -1.12 8.49 3.43
C PRO A 26 -2.01 9.61 4.00
N PRO A 27 -1.48 10.85 4.13
CA PRO A 27 -2.25 11.99 4.65
C PRO A 27 -3.58 12.21 3.95
N GLY A 28 -4.63 12.45 4.73
CA GLY A 28 -6.00 12.66 4.25
C GLY A 28 -6.75 11.37 3.89
N LYS A 29 -6.23 10.20 4.32
CA LYS A 29 -6.85 8.88 4.11
C LYS A 29 -7.13 8.12 5.41
N GLU A 30 -6.96 8.73 6.54
CA GLU A 30 -7.14 8.13 7.88
C GLU A 30 -8.54 7.52 8.06
N GLU A 31 -9.54 8.06 7.35
CA GLU A 31 -10.91 7.55 7.36
C GLU A 31 -11.03 6.09 6.91
N PHE A 32 -10.08 5.57 6.10
CA PHE A 32 -10.09 4.16 5.73
C PHE A 32 -9.86 3.24 6.93
N ALA A 33 -9.15 3.66 7.95
CA ALA A 33 -9.00 2.89 9.20
C ALA A 33 -10.34 2.66 9.89
N LYS A 34 -11.26 3.63 9.84
CA LYS A 34 -12.61 3.51 10.43
C LYS A 34 -13.45 2.40 9.79
N ILE A 35 -13.18 2.04 8.52
CA ILE A 35 -13.81 0.89 7.86
C ILE A 35 -13.46 -0.39 8.61
N VAL A 36 -12.18 -0.55 8.96
CA VAL A 36 -11.67 -1.70 9.70
C VAL A 36 -12.31 -1.77 11.08
N ASP A 37 -12.39 -0.65 11.80
CA ASP A 37 -13.00 -0.59 13.14
C ASP A 37 -14.48 -0.93 13.09
N SER A 38 -15.21 -0.42 12.10
CA SER A 38 -16.61 -0.78 11.88
C SER A 38 -16.80 -2.27 11.58
N MET A 39 -15.93 -2.86 10.76
CA MET A 39 -15.97 -4.28 10.45
C MET A 39 -15.64 -5.14 11.67
N LYS A 40 -14.63 -4.76 12.48
CA LYS A 40 -14.29 -5.43 13.74
C LYS A 40 -15.48 -5.44 14.71
N ALA A 41 -16.14 -4.28 14.91
CA ALA A 41 -17.29 -4.16 15.78
C ALA A 41 -18.45 -5.06 15.31
N ARG A 42 -18.74 -5.10 14.01
CA ARG A 42 -19.77 -5.99 13.45
C ARG A 42 -19.39 -7.46 13.61
N MET A 43 -18.14 -7.81 13.47
CA MET A 43 -17.66 -9.19 13.62
C MET A 43 -17.77 -9.68 15.06
N SER A 44 -17.43 -8.85 16.05
CA SER A 44 -17.58 -9.19 17.48
C SER A 44 -19.02 -9.48 17.88
N LEU A 45 -20.01 -8.84 17.19
CA LEU A 45 -21.45 -9.06 17.41
C LEU A 45 -22.00 -10.27 16.65
N SER A 46 -21.25 -10.85 15.71
CA SER A 46 -21.75 -11.91 14.83
C SER A 46 -21.32 -13.32 15.22
N GLY A 47 -20.60 -13.49 16.32
CA GLY A 47 -20.17 -14.80 16.83
C GLY A 47 -19.08 -15.49 16.00
N VAL A 48 -18.31 -14.72 15.24
CA VAL A 48 -17.13 -15.24 14.52
C VAL A 48 -16.00 -15.52 15.51
N ASP A 49 -15.42 -16.72 15.44
CA ASP A 49 -14.21 -17.07 16.22
C ASP A 49 -12.96 -16.53 15.48
N VAL A 50 -12.31 -15.51 16.06
CA VAL A 50 -11.15 -14.85 15.46
C VAL A 50 -9.86 -15.36 16.09
N LYS A 51 -8.95 -15.87 15.27
CA LYS A 51 -7.62 -16.36 15.64
C LYS A 51 -6.54 -15.45 15.06
N LEU A 52 -6.03 -14.51 15.85
CA LEU A 52 -4.90 -13.65 15.49
C LEU A 52 -3.57 -14.36 15.73
N ASN A 53 -2.50 -13.90 15.06
CA ASN A 53 -1.17 -14.51 15.09
C ASN A 53 -1.14 -15.97 14.64
N VAL A 54 -2.11 -16.38 13.82
CA VAL A 54 -2.23 -17.75 13.31
C VAL A 54 -2.29 -17.74 11.79
N GLU A 55 -1.21 -18.15 11.14
CA GLU A 55 -1.21 -18.38 9.70
C GLU A 55 -1.95 -19.70 9.40
N LEU A 56 -3.03 -19.64 8.64
CA LEU A 56 -3.74 -20.84 8.21
C LEU A 56 -2.87 -21.59 7.18
N LYS A 57 -2.46 -22.81 7.53
CA LYS A 57 -1.68 -23.72 6.69
C LYS A 57 -2.54 -24.90 6.26
N PRO A 58 -2.21 -25.59 5.14
CA PRO A 58 -2.97 -26.76 4.67
C PRO A 58 -3.18 -27.84 5.74
N ALA A 59 -2.20 -28.09 6.60
CA ALA A 59 -2.31 -29.04 7.70
C ALA A 59 -3.46 -28.69 8.67
N LEU A 60 -3.60 -27.42 9.02
CA LEU A 60 -4.67 -26.95 9.91
C LEU A 60 -6.06 -27.02 9.24
N VAL A 61 -6.13 -26.83 7.91
CA VAL A 61 -7.36 -27.04 7.15
C VAL A 61 -7.79 -28.50 7.19
N LYS A 62 -6.84 -29.44 6.98
CA LYS A 62 -7.09 -30.89 7.06
C LYS A 62 -7.54 -31.34 8.44
N GLU A 63 -7.01 -30.75 9.50
CA GLU A 63 -7.39 -31.02 10.88
C GLU A 63 -8.82 -30.53 11.19
N ASN A 64 -9.14 -29.29 10.82
CA ASN A 64 -10.43 -28.68 11.11
C ASN A 64 -11.57 -29.14 10.20
N LYS A 65 -11.26 -29.65 9.00
CA LYS A 65 -12.22 -30.18 8.00
C LYS A 65 -13.43 -29.27 7.80
N PRO A 66 -13.24 -28.01 7.38
CA PRO A 66 -14.38 -27.13 7.13
C PRO A 66 -15.14 -27.57 5.86
N ASP A 67 -16.44 -27.30 5.80
CA ASP A 67 -17.25 -27.50 4.58
C ASP A 67 -16.82 -26.53 3.48
N VAL A 68 -16.46 -25.30 3.87
CA VAL A 68 -16.04 -24.23 2.96
C VAL A 68 -14.80 -23.52 3.50
N LEU A 69 -13.80 -23.37 2.64
CA LEU A 69 -12.61 -22.56 2.87
C LEU A 69 -12.68 -21.27 2.02
N VAL A 70 -12.80 -20.12 2.67
CA VAL A 70 -12.70 -18.83 1.98
C VAL A 70 -11.27 -18.32 2.07
N VAL A 71 -10.58 -18.24 0.92
CA VAL A 71 -9.21 -17.74 0.80
C VAL A 71 -9.25 -16.24 0.51
N ALA A 72 -8.96 -15.43 1.52
CA ALA A 72 -8.88 -13.98 1.48
C ALA A 72 -7.50 -13.47 1.92
N SER A 73 -6.45 -14.22 1.59
CA SER A 73 -5.06 -13.98 2.01
C SER A 73 -4.41 -12.73 1.40
N GLY A 74 -5.12 -12.04 0.52
CA GLY A 74 -4.66 -10.78 -0.06
C GLY A 74 -3.54 -10.95 -1.09
N ALA A 75 -2.62 -9.99 -1.10
CA ALA A 75 -1.51 -9.94 -2.01
C ALA A 75 -0.20 -9.64 -1.26
N ARG A 76 0.89 -9.68 -1.98
CA ARG A 76 2.23 -9.26 -1.54
C ARG A 76 2.83 -8.32 -2.59
N PRO A 77 3.81 -7.48 -2.23
CA PRO A 77 4.56 -6.70 -3.20
C PRO A 77 5.17 -7.59 -4.30
N THR A 78 5.17 -7.08 -5.52
CA THR A 78 5.84 -7.74 -6.64
C THR A 78 7.33 -7.42 -6.58
N ALA A 79 8.16 -8.43 -6.61
CA ALA A 79 9.61 -8.25 -6.76
C ALA A 79 9.95 -7.91 -8.22
N LEU A 80 10.57 -6.75 -8.45
CA LEU A 80 11.15 -6.40 -9.74
C LEU A 80 12.53 -7.05 -9.85
N GLN A 81 12.78 -7.73 -10.94
CA GLN A 81 14.11 -8.26 -11.23
C GLN A 81 14.95 -7.18 -11.91
N VAL A 82 15.68 -6.42 -11.13
CA VAL A 82 16.61 -5.39 -11.58
C VAL A 82 17.90 -5.50 -10.76
N GLN A 83 19.04 -5.27 -11.40
CA GLN A 83 20.33 -5.32 -10.72
C GLN A 83 20.35 -4.33 -9.56
N GLY A 84 20.80 -4.79 -8.38
CA GLY A 84 20.91 -3.97 -7.18
C GLY A 84 19.62 -3.90 -6.32
N VAL A 85 18.54 -4.57 -6.69
CA VAL A 85 17.26 -4.54 -5.93
C VAL A 85 17.40 -5.10 -4.49
N GLU A 86 18.36 -6.00 -4.26
CA GLU A 86 18.61 -6.60 -2.94
C GLU A 86 19.52 -5.73 -2.04
N SER A 87 19.84 -4.51 -2.46
CA SER A 87 20.70 -3.61 -1.69
C SER A 87 19.99 -3.10 -0.44
N SER A 88 20.73 -2.87 0.65
CA SER A 88 20.19 -2.48 1.96
C SER A 88 19.44 -1.13 1.98
N HIS A 89 19.65 -0.27 0.98
CA HIS A 89 18.97 1.00 0.82
C HIS A 89 17.71 0.92 -0.06
N VAL A 90 17.34 -0.31 -0.49
CA VAL A 90 16.10 -0.58 -1.22
C VAL A 90 15.06 -1.09 -0.25
N VAL A 91 13.90 -0.46 -0.22
CA VAL A 91 12.79 -0.80 0.68
C VAL A 91 11.50 -0.95 -0.12
N ASP A 92 10.54 -1.68 0.42
CA ASP A 92 9.23 -1.83 -0.19
C ASP A 92 8.27 -0.70 0.25
N ALA A 93 7.41 -0.25 -0.65
CA ALA A 93 6.40 0.76 -0.36
C ALA A 93 5.42 0.34 0.75
N TRP A 94 5.13 -0.95 0.89
CA TRP A 94 4.27 -1.44 1.96
C TRP A 94 4.95 -1.37 3.32
N ASP A 95 6.26 -1.59 3.39
CA ASP A 95 7.01 -1.43 4.64
C ASP A 95 7.08 0.04 5.06
N VAL A 96 7.16 0.95 4.10
CA VAL A 96 7.03 2.40 4.35
C VAL A 96 5.64 2.74 4.87
N LEU A 97 4.57 2.33 4.19
CA LEU A 97 3.19 2.63 4.57
C LEU A 97 2.73 1.89 5.83
N SER A 98 3.37 0.79 6.21
CA SER A 98 3.15 0.10 7.48
C SER A 98 3.99 0.62 8.63
N GLU A 99 4.76 1.69 8.38
CA GLU A 99 5.60 2.34 9.37
C GLU A 99 6.73 1.45 9.92
N LYS A 100 7.10 0.40 9.18
CA LYS A 100 8.28 -0.42 9.50
C LYS A 100 9.58 0.26 9.09
N VAL A 101 9.51 1.18 8.12
CA VAL A 101 10.63 1.97 7.64
C VAL A 101 10.32 3.45 7.85
N TRP A 102 11.12 4.11 8.67
CA TRP A 102 11.01 5.54 9.01
C TRP A 102 12.22 6.36 8.61
N GLU A 103 13.36 5.73 8.44
CA GLU A 103 14.62 6.39 8.13
C GLU A 103 14.84 6.43 6.63
N PHE A 104 14.92 7.63 6.09
CA PHE A 104 15.16 7.88 4.68
C PHE A 104 16.35 8.80 4.53
N GLY A 105 17.18 8.54 3.54
CA GLY A 105 18.24 9.46 3.15
C GLY A 105 17.70 10.77 2.55
N ARG A 106 18.61 11.64 2.15
CA ARG A 106 18.25 12.95 1.57
C ARG A 106 17.58 12.82 0.21
N ASN A 107 18.05 11.88 -0.62
CA ASN A 107 17.53 11.65 -1.96
C ASN A 107 16.74 10.34 -1.98
N VAL A 108 15.42 10.43 -2.10
CA VAL A 108 14.51 9.28 -2.13
C VAL A 108 13.97 9.13 -3.54
N VAL A 109 14.16 7.96 -4.14
CA VAL A 109 13.55 7.62 -5.43
C VAL A 109 12.46 6.59 -5.21
N VAL A 110 11.21 6.95 -5.53
CA VAL A 110 10.06 6.03 -5.52
C VAL A 110 9.87 5.49 -6.93
N VAL A 111 9.88 4.17 -7.08
CA VAL A 111 9.78 3.47 -8.37
C VAL A 111 8.39 2.88 -8.53
N GLY A 112 7.67 3.34 -9.56
CA GLY A 112 6.29 2.98 -9.85
C GLY A 112 5.30 4.08 -9.45
N GLY A 113 4.58 4.61 -10.43
CA GLY A 113 3.73 5.79 -10.29
C GLY A 113 2.23 5.51 -10.33
N ASN A 114 1.77 4.31 -9.99
CA ASN A 114 0.37 4.01 -9.74
C ASN A 114 -0.08 4.53 -8.35
N ALA A 115 -1.27 4.16 -7.88
CA ALA A 115 -1.82 4.65 -6.61
C ALA A 115 -0.82 4.50 -5.46
N THR A 116 -0.32 3.28 -5.22
CA THR A 116 0.60 2.99 -4.09
C THR A 116 1.84 3.85 -4.15
N GLY A 117 2.53 3.95 -5.31
CA GLY A 117 3.76 4.74 -5.40
C GLY A 117 3.52 6.23 -5.25
N CYS A 118 2.43 6.78 -5.84
CA CYS A 118 2.04 8.16 -5.63
C CYS A 118 1.72 8.45 -4.15
N GLU A 119 1.02 7.54 -3.48
CA GLU A 119 0.64 7.65 -2.08
C GLU A 119 1.84 7.50 -1.15
N THR A 120 2.78 6.60 -1.46
CA THR A 120 4.03 6.47 -0.72
C THR A 120 4.92 7.69 -0.90
N ALA A 121 5.03 8.23 -2.13
CA ALA A 121 5.75 9.47 -2.38
C ALA A 121 5.13 10.65 -1.61
N LEU A 122 3.79 10.72 -1.55
CA LEU A 122 3.05 11.69 -0.75
C LEU A 122 3.36 11.54 0.73
N PHE A 123 3.29 10.31 1.26
CA PHE A 123 3.58 10.00 2.67
C PHE A 123 4.99 10.46 3.06
N ILE A 124 6.01 10.06 2.29
CA ILE A 124 7.40 10.43 2.55
C ILE A 124 7.60 11.96 2.43
N ALA A 125 7.01 12.58 1.41
CA ALA A 125 7.13 14.02 1.19
C ALA A 125 6.36 14.85 2.23
N SER A 126 5.36 14.31 2.90
CA SER A 126 4.64 15.00 3.98
C SER A 126 5.37 14.95 5.34
N MET A 127 6.33 14.03 5.50
CA MET A 127 7.09 13.93 6.75
C MET A 127 7.86 15.22 7.05
N GLY A 128 7.56 15.82 8.20
CA GLY A 128 8.14 17.10 8.62
C GLY A 128 7.52 18.34 7.98
N ALA A 129 6.52 18.19 7.10
CA ALA A 129 5.72 19.32 6.65
C ALA A 129 4.68 19.68 7.72
N PRO A 130 4.36 20.97 7.91
CA PRO A 130 3.21 21.35 8.70
C PRO A 130 1.93 20.83 8.06
N ASP A 131 1.01 20.33 8.86
CA ASP A 131 -0.35 20.04 8.41
C ASP A 131 -1.13 21.33 8.10
N ALA A 132 -2.34 21.19 7.56
CA ALA A 132 -3.14 22.36 7.19
C ALA A 132 -3.52 23.24 8.38
N GLU A 133 -3.72 22.66 9.57
CA GLU A 133 -4.04 23.39 10.81
C GLU A 133 -2.84 24.19 11.28
N THR A 134 -1.68 23.53 11.39
CA THR A 134 -0.41 24.19 11.75
C THR A 134 -0.05 25.29 10.75
N PHE A 135 -0.19 25.03 9.45
CA PHE A 135 0.08 26.03 8.41
C PHE A 135 -0.86 27.23 8.53
N THR A 136 -2.14 27.00 8.78
CA THR A 136 -3.14 28.07 8.99
C THR A 136 -2.82 28.86 10.25
N PHE A 137 -2.41 28.20 11.34
CA PHE A 137 -1.98 28.86 12.58
C PHE A 137 -0.79 29.81 12.32
N LEU A 138 0.25 29.32 11.63
CA LEU A 138 1.43 30.13 11.32
C LEU A 138 1.07 31.40 10.54
N GLN A 139 0.15 31.29 9.56
CA GLN A 139 -0.31 32.41 8.76
C GLN A 139 -1.24 33.35 9.54
N PHE A 140 -2.22 32.82 10.27
CA PHE A 140 -3.22 33.60 10.99
C PHE A 140 -2.60 34.42 12.12
N HIS A 141 -1.62 33.85 12.81
CA HIS A 141 -0.95 34.51 13.95
C HIS A 141 0.32 35.27 13.54
N GLU A 142 0.62 35.35 12.23
CA GLU A 142 1.85 35.96 11.72
C GLU A 142 3.11 35.43 12.45
N ALA A 143 3.08 34.13 12.85
CA ALA A 143 4.14 33.51 13.60
C ALA A 143 5.40 33.27 12.74
N GLU A 144 5.21 33.19 11.41
CA GLU A 144 6.27 33.11 10.42
C GLU A 144 5.94 34.02 9.22
N ALA A 145 6.95 34.52 8.54
CA ALA A 145 6.76 35.23 7.29
C ALA A 145 6.12 34.30 6.22
N PRO A 146 5.24 34.79 5.32
CA PRO A 146 4.51 33.95 4.37
C PRO A 146 5.40 33.09 3.47
N ASP A 147 6.56 33.61 3.06
CA ASP A 147 7.55 32.89 2.26
C ASP A 147 8.27 31.79 3.08
N VAL A 148 8.56 32.05 4.35
CA VAL A 148 9.14 31.07 5.29
C VAL A 148 8.12 29.93 5.52
N ALA A 149 6.87 30.27 5.86
CA ALA A 149 5.82 29.29 6.06
C ALA A 149 5.60 28.43 4.80
N ALA A 150 5.60 29.04 3.60
CA ALA A 150 5.53 28.33 2.35
C ALA A 150 6.73 27.40 2.12
N SER A 151 7.95 27.82 2.48
CA SER A 151 9.16 26.99 2.35
C SER A 151 9.10 25.72 3.20
N LEU A 152 8.43 25.74 4.36
CA LEU A 152 8.24 24.56 5.22
C LEU A 152 7.47 23.42 4.53
N LEU A 153 6.73 23.72 3.47
CA LEU A 153 6.08 22.68 2.65
C LEU A 153 7.06 21.97 1.70
N HIS A 154 8.19 22.57 1.37
CA HIS A 154 9.12 22.08 0.35
C HIS A 154 10.50 21.72 0.90
N ASP A 155 11.06 22.53 1.78
CA ASP A 155 12.42 22.34 2.31
C ASP A 155 12.38 21.57 3.64
N LYS A 156 12.32 20.24 3.50
CA LYS A 156 12.30 19.29 4.64
C LYS A 156 13.61 18.50 4.73
N GLY A 157 14.69 19.02 4.13
CA GLY A 157 15.97 18.33 4.06
C GLY A 157 15.96 17.05 3.22
N ARG A 158 14.85 16.78 2.48
CA ARG A 158 14.67 15.56 1.68
C ARG A 158 14.09 15.90 0.30
N SER A 159 14.69 15.30 -0.74
CA SER A 159 14.20 15.34 -2.12
C SER A 159 13.51 14.02 -2.46
N VAL A 160 12.26 14.06 -2.90
CA VAL A 160 11.51 12.88 -3.34
C VAL A 160 11.30 12.93 -4.84
N ILE A 161 11.78 11.92 -5.55
CA ILE A 161 11.60 11.75 -6.99
C ILE A 161 10.72 10.52 -7.21
N LEU A 162 9.62 10.68 -7.95
CA LEU A 162 8.73 9.60 -8.33
C LEU A 162 8.90 9.29 -9.81
N ILE A 163 9.41 8.11 -10.13
CA ILE A 163 9.59 7.64 -11.51
C ILE A 163 8.51 6.62 -11.89
N GLU A 164 8.06 6.70 -13.14
CA GLU A 164 7.05 5.77 -13.71
C GLU A 164 7.37 5.52 -15.19
N MET A 165 7.43 4.25 -15.61
CA MET A 165 7.72 3.91 -17.01
C MET A 165 6.55 4.24 -17.95
N ALA A 166 5.31 4.23 -17.46
CA ALA A 166 4.15 4.66 -18.23
C ALA A 166 4.17 6.19 -18.44
N PRO A 167 3.53 6.69 -19.53
CA PRO A 167 3.51 8.12 -19.85
C PRO A 167 2.66 8.96 -18.88
N ARG A 168 1.98 8.35 -17.92
CA ARG A 168 1.11 9.02 -16.96
C ARG A 168 1.20 8.38 -15.58
N LEU A 169 1.18 9.21 -14.55
CA LEU A 169 1.08 8.79 -13.15
C LEU A 169 -0.37 8.53 -12.75
N ALA A 170 -0.55 7.69 -11.72
CA ALA A 170 -1.84 7.40 -11.09
C ALA A 170 -2.93 6.94 -12.09
N ASN A 171 -2.57 6.11 -13.07
CA ASN A 171 -3.50 5.65 -14.11
C ASN A 171 -4.67 4.83 -13.56
N ASN A 172 -4.46 4.11 -12.44
CA ASN A 172 -5.48 3.32 -11.76
C ASN A 172 -6.32 4.11 -10.74
N VAL A 173 -6.07 5.42 -10.59
CA VAL A 173 -6.81 6.31 -9.69
C VAL A 173 -7.94 7.02 -10.43
N GLY A 174 -9.11 7.13 -9.83
CA GLY A 174 -10.25 7.84 -10.40
C GLY A 174 -9.93 9.31 -10.69
N ARG A 175 -10.54 9.89 -11.73
CA ARG A 175 -10.18 11.23 -12.28
C ARG A 175 -10.09 12.32 -11.20
N THR A 176 -11.09 12.41 -10.33
CA THR A 176 -11.16 13.45 -9.29
C THR A 176 -10.07 13.25 -8.24
N ALA A 177 -9.93 12.03 -7.70
CA ALA A 177 -8.90 11.69 -6.72
C ALA A 177 -7.49 11.85 -7.31
N ARG A 178 -7.30 11.47 -8.59
CA ARG A 178 -6.03 11.64 -9.30
C ARG A 178 -5.62 13.11 -9.39
N TRP A 179 -6.56 14.00 -9.76
CA TRP A 179 -6.26 15.42 -9.86
C TRP A 179 -5.77 15.99 -8.52
N SER A 180 -6.47 15.67 -7.43
CA SER A 180 -6.09 16.09 -6.07
C SER A 180 -4.72 15.55 -5.68
N LEU A 181 -4.49 14.25 -5.86
CA LEU A 181 -3.22 13.57 -5.53
C LEU A 181 -2.04 14.21 -6.27
N ILE A 182 -2.13 14.40 -7.59
CA ILE A 182 -1.07 15.03 -8.38
C ILE A 182 -0.83 16.48 -7.95
N LYS A 183 -1.88 17.22 -7.62
CA LYS A 183 -1.76 18.59 -7.10
C LYS A 183 -1.01 18.61 -5.77
N THR A 184 -1.35 17.72 -4.84
CA THR A 184 -0.70 17.65 -3.52
C THR A 184 0.76 17.23 -3.64
N LEU A 185 1.07 16.24 -4.48
CA LEU A 185 2.47 15.87 -4.77
C LEU A 185 3.31 17.05 -5.26
N LYS A 186 2.75 17.88 -6.15
CA LYS A 186 3.42 19.11 -6.62
C LYS A 186 3.62 20.11 -5.50
N LEU A 187 2.59 20.33 -4.66
CA LEU A 187 2.67 21.26 -3.52
C LEU A 187 3.74 20.84 -2.52
N LEU A 188 3.94 19.54 -2.35
CA LEU A 188 4.97 18.99 -1.46
C LEU A 188 6.34 18.84 -2.13
N GLY A 189 6.54 19.39 -3.31
CA GLY A 189 7.83 19.40 -4.00
C GLY A 189 8.29 18.04 -4.56
N VAL A 190 7.36 17.09 -4.74
CA VAL A 190 7.72 15.80 -5.36
C VAL A 190 8.02 15.98 -6.83
N HIS A 191 9.21 15.55 -7.25
CA HIS A 191 9.63 15.57 -8.64
C HIS A 191 9.07 14.35 -9.38
N MET A 192 7.99 14.55 -10.13
CA MET A 192 7.29 13.50 -10.86
C MET A 192 7.87 13.31 -12.27
N ARG A 193 8.32 12.10 -12.57
CA ARG A 193 8.98 11.75 -13.85
C ARG A 193 8.28 10.57 -14.53
N PRO A 194 7.19 10.78 -15.27
CA PRO A 194 6.59 9.75 -16.13
C PRO A 194 7.46 9.48 -17.37
N GLY A 195 7.31 8.30 -17.96
CA GLY A 195 8.10 7.87 -19.12
C GLY A 195 9.55 7.51 -18.78
N VAL A 196 9.84 7.19 -17.49
CA VAL A 196 11.18 6.88 -16.99
C VAL A 196 11.20 5.45 -16.46
N LYS A 197 12.05 4.59 -17.01
CA LYS A 197 12.18 3.18 -16.64
C LYS A 197 13.46 2.97 -15.82
N LEU A 198 13.33 2.29 -14.69
CA LEU A 198 14.47 1.85 -13.89
C LEU A 198 15.24 0.75 -14.62
N LEU A 199 16.56 0.89 -14.75
CA LEU A 199 17.45 -0.11 -15.34
C LEU A 199 18.32 -0.80 -14.29
N GLU A 200 18.92 -0.05 -13.35
CA GLU A 200 19.86 -0.56 -12.37
C GLU A 200 19.80 0.29 -11.09
N ILE A 201 20.03 -0.34 -9.94
CA ILE A 201 20.22 0.33 -8.65
C ILE A 201 21.68 0.19 -8.23
N LYS A 202 22.34 1.32 -7.98
CA LYS A 202 23.73 1.40 -7.52
C LYS A 202 23.81 1.99 -6.12
N ALA A 203 24.95 1.87 -5.48
CA ALA A 203 25.22 2.58 -4.24
C ALA A 203 25.10 4.09 -4.46
N GLY A 204 24.10 4.75 -3.84
CA GLY A 204 23.88 6.19 -3.91
C GLY A 204 23.23 6.71 -5.20
N SER A 205 22.78 5.86 -6.12
CA SER A 205 22.08 6.30 -7.34
C SER A 205 21.25 5.19 -7.99
N VAL A 206 20.32 5.60 -8.86
CA VAL A 206 19.65 4.68 -9.79
C VAL A 206 19.96 5.08 -11.22
N ILE A 207 20.13 4.10 -12.11
CA ILE A 207 20.25 4.29 -13.54
C ILE A 207 18.87 4.10 -14.16
N VAL A 208 18.46 5.04 -14.96
CA VAL A 208 17.14 5.05 -15.60
C VAL A 208 17.26 5.29 -17.10
N GLU A 209 16.29 4.76 -17.85
CA GLU A 209 16.08 5.04 -19.28
C GLU A 209 15.02 6.12 -19.43
N THR A 210 15.33 7.14 -20.21
CA THR A 210 14.44 8.25 -20.57
C THR A 210 14.35 8.39 -22.08
N ALA A 211 13.48 9.25 -22.59
CA ALA A 211 13.43 9.57 -24.02
C ALA A 211 14.75 10.20 -24.54
N GLY A 212 15.57 10.76 -23.66
CA GLY A 212 16.89 11.32 -23.98
C GLY A 212 18.07 10.33 -23.84
N GLY A 213 17.79 9.08 -23.47
CA GLY A 213 18.81 8.06 -23.19
C GLY A 213 18.94 7.75 -21.71
N GLU A 214 20.03 7.10 -21.32
CA GLU A 214 20.30 6.73 -19.94
C GLU A 214 20.71 7.94 -19.10
N GLU A 215 20.23 7.96 -17.85
CA GLU A 215 20.51 9.01 -16.86
C GLU A 215 20.78 8.38 -15.49
N SER A 216 21.66 8.99 -14.71
CA SER A 216 21.89 8.64 -13.30
C SER A 216 21.19 9.62 -12.39
N ILE A 217 20.34 9.11 -11.49
CA ILE A 217 19.60 9.91 -10.48
C ILE A 217 20.17 9.57 -9.10
N PRO A 218 20.61 10.56 -8.30
CA PRO A 218 21.01 10.33 -6.91
C PRO A 218 19.92 9.68 -6.09
N ALA A 219 20.23 8.64 -5.32
CA ALA A 219 19.28 7.90 -4.50
C ALA A 219 19.99 7.32 -3.27
N ASP A 220 19.71 7.89 -2.10
CA ASP A 220 20.14 7.35 -0.81
C ASP A 220 19.16 6.27 -0.32
N THR A 221 17.91 6.36 -0.75
CA THR A 221 16.86 5.37 -0.51
C THR A 221 16.07 5.14 -1.79
N VAL A 222 15.84 3.88 -2.13
CA VAL A 222 14.98 3.48 -3.27
C VAL A 222 13.77 2.76 -2.73
N VAL A 223 12.56 3.24 -3.05
CA VAL A 223 11.29 2.67 -2.60
C VAL A 223 10.60 1.99 -3.76
N MET A 224 10.41 0.68 -3.66
CA MET A 224 9.78 -0.12 -4.71
C MET A 224 8.25 -0.14 -4.56
N ALA A 225 7.53 0.35 -5.57
CA ALA A 225 6.06 0.41 -5.62
C ALA A 225 5.52 -0.15 -6.95
N VAL A 226 6.09 -1.26 -7.41
CA VAL A 226 5.92 -1.80 -8.77
C VAL A 226 4.75 -2.79 -8.91
N GLY A 227 3.83 -2.77 -7.97
CA GLY A 227 2.61 -3.56 -8.00
C GLY A 227 2.56 -4.65 -6.94
N ALA A 228 1.53 -5.50 -7.04
CA ALA A 228 1.27 -6.58 -6.10
C ALA A 228 0.91 -7.88 -6.83
N ALA A 229 1.26 -9.00 -6.22
CA ALA A 229 0.94 -10.35 -6.69
C ALA A 229 0.05 -11.06 -5.67
N SER A 230 -0.98 -11.77 -6.13
CA SER A 230 -1.89 -12.55 -5.28
C SER A 230 -1.15 -13.56 -4.42
N ILE A 231 -1.62 -13.74 -3.21
CA ILE A 231 -1.23 -14.86 -2.34
C ILE A 231 -2.36 -15.87 -2.34
N ASN A 232 -2.16 -16.98 -3.05
CA ASN A 232 -3.04 -18.14 -2.95
C ASN A 232 -2.15 -19.39 -2.73
N ARG A 233 -2.21 -19.94 -1.52
CA ARG A 233 -1.39 -21.09 -1.09
C ARG A 233 -2.20 -22.37 -0.93
N PHE A 234 -3.46 -22.36 -1.35
CA PHE A 234 -4.36 -23.49 -1.20
C PHE A 234 -4.74 -24.04 -2.58
N SER A 235 -4.19 -25.19 -2.94
CA SER A 235 -4.67 -25.99 -4.04
C SER A 235 -5.59 -27.12 -3.51
N ASP A 236 -6.43 -27.67 -4.36
CA ASP A 236 -7.31 -28.79 -3.97
C ASP A 236 -6.49 -30.00 -3.43
N ALA A 237 -5.31 -30.24 -3.99
CA ALA A 237 -4.40 -31.30 -3.54
C ALA A 237 -3.85 -31.05 -2.12
N ASP A 238 -3.72 -29.79 -1.70
CA ASP A 238 -3.13 -29.42 -0.42
C ASP A 238 -4.12 -29.55 0.76
N ILE A 239 -5.42 -29.42 0.51
CA ILE A 239 -6.44 -29.32 1.58
C ILE A 239 -7.29 -30.57 1.79
N GLY A 240 -7.31 -31.49 0.82
CA GLY A 240 -8.09 -32.75 0.86
C GLY A 240 -9.44 -32.65 0.16
N ASP A 241 -10.02 -33.79 -0.10
CA ASP A 241 -11.29 -33.90 -0.82
C ASP A 241 -12.49 -33.41 0.00
N GLY A 242 -13.50 -32.90 -0.70
CA GLY A 242 -14.79 -32.52 -0.11
C GLY A 242 -14.86 -31.11 0.47
N ILE A 243 -13.78 -30.35 0.49
CA ILE A 243 -13.76 -28.95 0.93
C ILE A 243 -14.01 -28.03 -0.25
N ARG A 244 -15.07 -27.23 -0.22
CA ARG A 244 -15.30 -26.19 -1.23
C ARG A 244 -14.38 -25.00 -1.01
N VAL A 245 -13.49 -24.67 -1.98
CA VAL A 245 -12.59 -23.52 -1.91
C VAL A 245 -13.17 -22.34 -2.68
N ILE A 246 -13.18 -21.18 -2.03
CA ILE A 246 -13.63 -19.90 -2.61
C ILE A 246 -12.51 -18.87 -2.44
N THR A 247 -11.94 -18.39 -3.52
CA THR A 247 -10.89 -17.34 -3.47
C THR A 247 -11.50 -15.98 -3.80
N VAL A 248 -11.27 -14.98 -2.93
CA VAL A 248 -11.86 -13.64 -3.03
C VAL A 248 -10.80 -12.54 -2.89
N GLY A 249 -11.15 -11.35 -3.38
CA GLY A 249 -10.34 -10.14 -3.26
C GLY A 249 -8.97 -10.29 -3.92
N ASP A 250 -7.95 -9.70 -3.30
CA ASP A 250 -6.60 -9.67 -3.86
C ASP A 250 -5.92 -11.05 -3.88
N ALA A 251 -6.41 -12.01 -3.11
CA ALA A 251 -5.98 -13.40 -3.23
C ALA A 251 -6.34 -14.01 -4.58
N LYS A 252 -7.41 -13.52 -5.22
CA LYS A 252 -7.83 -13.88 -6.59
C LYS A 252 -7.13 -13.02 -7.64
N ALA A 253 -7.15 -11.70 -7.45
CA ALA A 253 -6.45 -10.73 -8.30
C ALA A 253 -6.34 -9.39 -7.57
N PRO A 254 -5.14 -8.77 -7.47
CA PRO A 254 -4.99 -7.47 -6.85
C PRO A 254 -5.81 -6.39 -7.56
N ARG A 255 -6.71 -5.73 -6.81
CA ARG A 255 -7.61 -4.68 -7.32
C ARG A 255 -7.89 -3.63 -6.24
N LYS A 256 -9.11 -3.10 -6.16
CA LYS A 256 -9.50 -2.08 -5.19
C LYS A 256 -10.24 -2.72 -4.01
N ILE A 257 -10.31 -2.01 -2.91
CA ILE A 257 -11.07 -2.40 -1.71
C ILE A 257 -12.52 -2.76 -2.05
N THR A 258 -13.15 -2.01 -2.97
CA THR A 258 -14.54 -2.21 -3.37
C THR A 258 -14.77 -3.60 -3.98
N GLU A 259 -13.87 -4.07 -4.84
CA GLU A 259 -13.96 -5.38 -5.45
C GLU A 259 -13.78 -6.48 -4.41
N ALA A 260 -12.80 -6.32 -3.51
CA ALA A 260 -12.55 -7.30 -2.46
C ALA A 260 -13.73 -7.46 -1.50
N VAL A 261 -14.32 -6.34 -1.06
CA VAL A 261 -15.49 -6.34 -0.18
C VAL A 261 -16.72 -6.91 -0.88
N ARG A 262 -16.95 -6.55 -2.16
CA ARG A 262 -18.07 -7.06 -2.95
C ARG A 262 -17.97 -8.57 -3.16
N GLU A 263 -16.81 -9.07 -3.57
CA GLU A 263 -16.60 -10.52 -3.78
C GLU A 263 -16.82 -11.29 -2.48
N GLY A 264 -16.25 -10.83 -1.37
CA GLY A 264 -16.48 -11.45 -0.06
C GLY A 264 -17.95 -11.51 0.32
N PHE A 265 -18.70 -10.44 0.07
CA PHE A 265 -20.14 -10.38 0.34
C PHE A 265 -20.93 -11.31 -0.59
N GLU A 266 -20.70 -11.25 -1.91
CA GLU A 266 -21.41 -12.07 -2.89
C GLU A 266 -21.18 -13.57 -2.67
N GLU A 267 -19.94 -13.97 -2.40
CA GLU A 267 -19.63 -15.38 -2.13
C GLU A 267 -20.22 -15.85 -0.79
N ALA A 268 -20.23 -14.99 0.23
CA ALA A 268 -20.88 -15.32 1.50
C ALA A 268 -22.41 -15.54 1.38
N LEU A 269 -23.06 -14.97 0.36
CA LEU A 269 -24.48 -15.22 0.06
C LEU A 269 -24.73 -16.58 -0.60
N ARG A 270 -23.68 -17.20 -1.20
CA ARG A 270 -23.76 -18.47 -1.93
C ARG A 270 -23.38 -19.69 -1.09
N VAL A 271 -22.96 -19.48 0.14
CA VAL A 271 -22.58 -20.51 1.11
C VAL A 271 -23.75 -20.96 1.95
#